data_88b23fb4b3386bae550e1154f1145b58
#
_entry.id   88b23fb4b3386bae550e1154f1145b58
#
_cell.length_a   1.000
_cell.length_b   1.000
_cell.length_c   1.000
_cell.angle_alpha   90.00
_cell.angle_beta   90.00
_cell.angle_gamma   90.00
#
_symmetry.space_group_name_H-M   'P 1'
#
loop_
_entity.id
_entity.type
_entity.pdbx_description
1 polymer ?
#
loop_
_entity_poly.entity_id
_entity_poly.type
_entity_poly.pdbx_seq_one_letter_code
_entity_poly.pdbx_strand_id
1 'polypeptide(L)'
;MALRPDLAIIAAAVPAGTRVLDVGCGDGELMVALGDKGVDARGLEIDAANVTTAIARGQSVVQGDANRDLADYPDDAFDYAILSQTLQTTERPDRVVDELLRIAPRAFVSFPNFAHWRVRLALLWNGRMPVTRLLPVAWYETPNIHHVTVSDFRDLIHARGIRVERVWHLSGDKPTSDAAASWRAEHAIFLIARG
;
A
#
# COMPACT_ATOMS: atom_id res chain seq x y z
N MET A 1 10.38 -2.94 -17.66
CA MET A 1 9.99 -4.00 -16.69
C MET A 1 8.49 -3.89 -16.49
N ALA A 2 7.72 -4.98 -16.37
CA ALA A 2 6.28 -4.85 -16.15
C ALA A 2 6.03 -4.50 -14.69
N LEU A 3 5.21 -3.47 -14.44
CA LEU A 3 4.77 -3.08 -13.09
C LEU A 3 4.12 -4.25 -12.35
N ARG A 4 4.31 -4.33 -11.04
CA ARG A 4 3.52 -5.23 -10.20
C ARG A 4 2.02 -4.94 -10.43
N PRO A 5 1.15 -5.96 -10.37
CA PRO A 5 -0.28 -5.81 -10.68
C PRO A 5 -1.00 -4.75 -9.84
N ASP A 6 -0.66 -4.62 -8.55
CA ASP A 6 -1.20 -3.59 -7.67
C ASP A 6 -0.78 -2.18 -8.10
N LEU A 7 0.50 -1.99 -8.46
CA LEU A 7 1.00 -0.71 -8.96
C LEU A 7 0.39 -0.33 -10.31
N ALA A 8 0.18 -1.32 -11.20
CA ALA A 8 -0.49 -1.10 -12.48
C ALA A 8 -1.94 -0.62 -12.31
N ILE A 9 -2.68 -1.18 -11.34
CA ILE A 9 -4.04 -0.74 -11.00
C ILE A 9 -4.03 0.70 -10.47
N ILE A 10 -3.12 1.01 -9.55
CA ILE A 10 -2.99 2.35 -8.97
C ILE A 10 -2.64 3.36 -10.08
N ALA A 11 -1.61 3.07 -10.88
CA ALA A 11 -1.19 3.94 -11.97
C ALA A 11 -2.31 4.19 -12.99
N ALA A 12 -3.12 3.16 -13.32
CA ALA A 12 -4.27 3.31 -14.19
C ALA A 12 -5.38 4.19 -13.58
N ALA A 13 -5.60 4.09 -12.26
CA ALA A 13 -6.68 4.77 -11.56
C ALA A 13 -6.37 6.24 -11.20
N VAL A 14 -5.12 6.61 -11.01
CA VAL A 14 -4.71 8.01 -10.74
C VAL A 14 -4.90 8.87 -12.00
N PRO A 15 -5.64 10.00 -11.95
CA PRO A 15 -5.81 10.87 -13.10
C PRO A 15 -4.52 11.62 -13.47
N ALA A 16 -4.33 11.92 -14.77
CA ALA A 16 -3.27 12.80 -15.24
C ALA A 16 -3.42 14.23 -14.66
N GLY A 17 -2.31 14.92 -14.48
CA GLY A 17 -2.29 16.31 -14.00
C GLY A 17 -2.52 16.45 -12.49
N THR A 18 -2.56 15.34 -11.72
CA THR A 18 -2.67 15.36 -10.26
C THR A 18 -1.30 15.35 -9.58
N ARG A 19 -1.28 15.81 -8.32
CA ARG A 19 -0.12 15.72 -7.42
C ARG A 19 -0.27 14.50 -6.52
N VAL A 20 0.75 13.69 -6.44
CA VAL A 20 0.73 12.42 -5.70
C VAL A 20 1.89 12.33 -4.74
N LEU A 21 1.62 11.90 -3.50
CA LEU A 21 2.64 11.46 -2.54
C LEU A 21 2.64 9.93 -2.48
N ASP A 22 3.75 9.30 -2.88
CA ASP A 22 3.96 7.85 -2.79
C ASP A 22 4.80 7.54 -1.54
N VAL A 23 4.15 6.97 -0.52
CA VAL A 23 4.75 6.68 0.79
C VAL A 23 5.25 5.24 0.81
N GLY A 24 6.54 5.04 1.06
CA GLY A 24 7.22 3.77 0.85
C GLY A 24 7.37 3.48 -0.65
N CYS A 25 7.84 4.48 -1.40
CA CYS A 25 7.87 4.44 -2.87
C CYS A 25 8.90 3.43 -3.44
N GLY A 26 9.73 2.82 -2.58
CA GLY A 26 10.79 1.92 -2.99
C GLY A 26 11.74 2.58 -3.99
N ASP A 27 12.07 1.86 -5.04
CA ASP A 27 12.96 2.32 -6.12
C ASP A 27 12.29 3.28 -7.14
N GLY A 28 11.06 3.73 -6.86
CA GLY A 28 10.34 4.72 -7.65
C GLY A 28 9.63 4.15 -8.90
N GLU A 29 9.44 2.83 -9.00
CA GLU A 29 8.83 2.20 -10.18
C GLU A 29 7.42 2.74 -10.49
N LEU A 30 6.57 2.92 -9.47
CA LEU A 30 5.25 3.52 -9.62
C LEU A 30 5.34 4.98 -10.07
N MET A 31 6.27 5.75 -9.48
CA MET A 31 6.45 7.16 -9.79
C MET A 31 6.85 7.38 -11.24
N VAL A 32 7.70 6.51 -11.83
CA VAL A 32 8.02 6.54 -13.27
C VAL A 32 6.75 6.40 -14.10
N ALA A 33 5.93 5.38 -13.81
CA ALA A 33 4.70 5.15 -14.56
C ALA A 33 3.66 6.27 -14.40
N LEU A 34 3.62 6.92 -13.24
CA LEU A 34 2.79 8.10 -12.99
C LEU A 34 3.32 9.32 -13.76
N GLY A 35 4.64 9.54 -13.80
CA GLY A 35 5.29 10.60 -14.54
C GLY A 35 5.04 10.49 -16.04
N ASP A 36 5.13 9.30 -16.63
CA ASP A 36 4.80 9.03 -18.04
C ASP A 36 3.36 9.42 -18.39
N LYS A 37 2.48 9.46 -17.40
CA LYS A 37 1.07 9.86 -17.51
C LYS A 37 0.83 11.36 -17.25
N GLY A 38 1.88 12.12 -16.89
CA GLY A 38 1.77 13.54 -16.56
C GLY A 38 1.28 13.81 -15.13
N VAL A 39 1.57 12.93 -14.18
CA VAL A 39 1.32 13.10 -12.75
C VAL A 39 2.58 13.69 -12.10
N ASP A 40 2.44 14.70 -11.24
CA ASP A 40 3.53 15.19 -10.36
C ASP A 40 3.62 14.28 -9.13
N ALA A 41 4.46 13.24 -9.22
CA ALA A 41 4.67 12.27 -8.15
C ALA A 41 5.90 12.62 -7.32
N ARG A 42 5.73 12.58 -5.99
CA ARG A 42 6.81 12.73 -5.01
C ARG A 42 6.83 11.52 -4.09
N GLY A 43 8.03 11.07 -3.72
CA GLY A 43 8.23 9.88 -2.91
C GLY A 43 8.73 10.18 -1.51
N LEU A 44 8.31 9.37 -0.54
CA LEU A 44 8.90 9.23 0.78
C LEU A 44 9.36 7.77 0.94
N GLU A 45 10.63 7.53 1.26
CA GLU A 45 11.20 6.18 1.37
C GLU A 45 12.23 6.13 2.50
N ILE A 46 12.19 5.08 3.31
CA ILE A 46 13.09 4.93 4.46
C ILE A 46 14.44 4.34 4.07
N ASP A 47 14.48 3.47 3.06
CA ASP A 47 15.69 2.78 2.62
C ASP A 47 16.54 3.67 1.70
N ALA A 48 17.75 4.02 2.15
CA ALA A 48 18.65 4.90 1.42
C ALA A 48 19.09 4.34 0.04
N ALA A 49 19.15 3.01 -0.12
CA ALA A 49 19.52 2.40 -1.39
C ALA A 49 18.38 2.54 -2.40
N ASN A 50 17.12 2.37 -1.95
CA ASN A 50 15.94 2.63 -2.75
C ASN A 50 15.84 4.09 -3.16
N VAL A 51 16.05 5.04 -2.22
CA VAL A 51 16.10 6.48 -2.49
C VAL A 51 17.11 6.80 -3.57
N THR A 52 18.34 6.26 -3.44
CA THR A 52 19.41 6.46 -4.44
C THR A 52 18.97 5.94 -5.82
N THR A 53 18.35 4.78 -5.87
CA THR A 53 17.87 4.16 -7.11
C THR A 53 16.74 4.99 -7.75
N ALA A 54 15.78 5.46 -6.95
CA ALA A 54 14.69 6.30 -7.43
C ALA A 54 15.19 7.64 -7.99
N ILE A 55 16.13 8.30 -7.30
CA ILE A 55 16.77 9.53 -7.78
C ILE A 55 17.54 9.28 -9.10
N ALA A 56 18.24 8.17 -9.21
CA ALA A 56 18.94 7.79 -10.45
C ALA A 56 17.96 7.58 -11.64
N ARG A 57 16.71 7.24 -11.35
CA ARG A 57 15.61 7.17 -12.33
C ARG A 57 14.94 8.53 -12.60
N GLY A 58 15.46 9.63 -12.04
CA GLY A 58 14.91 10.98 -12.22
C GLY A 58 13.71 11.29 -11.35
N GLN A 59 13.46 10.50 -10.30
CA GLN A 59 12.30 10.70 -9.42
C GLN A 59 12.63 11.65 -8.26
N SER A 60 11.63 12.42 -7.81
CA SER A 60 11.72 13.34 -6.67
C SER A 60 11.38 12.59 -5.39
N VAL A 61 12.38 12.15 -4.65
CA VAL A 61 12.21 11.32 -3.43
C VAL A 61 12.95 11.96 -2.26
N VAL A 62 12.30 11.94 -1.09
CA VAL A 62 12.90 12.32 0.20
C VAL A 62 13.11 11.05 1.02
N GLN A 63 14.28 10.92 1.64
CA GLN A 63 14.49 9.86 2.61
C GLN A 63 13.79 10.22 3.91
N GLY A 64 12.91 9.32 4.41
CA GLY A 64 12.17 9.55 5.65
C GLY A 64 11.35 8.35 6.09
N ASP A 65 10.84 8.42 7.32
CA ASP A 65 10.05 7.39 7.98
C ASP A 65 8.57 7.80 8.01
N ALA A 66 7.71 7.01 7.38
CA ALA A 66 6.26 7.23 7.37
C ALA A 66 5.64 7.30 8.78
N ASN A 67 6.26 6.70 9.78
CA ASN A 67 5.77 6.76 11.16
C ASN A 67 5.97 8.12 11.83
N ARG A 68 6.84 8.98 11.29
CA ARG A 68 7.26 10.25 11.91
C ARG A 68 7.08 11.43 10.97
N ASP A 69 7.57 11.28 9.74
CA ASP A 69 7.80 12.42 8.85
C ASP A 69 6.55 12.81 8.05
N LEU A 70 5.48 11.99 8.06
CA LEU A 70 4.20 12.38 7.45
C LEU A 70 3.60 13.62 8.14
N ALA A 71 3.83 13.81 9.43
CA ALA A 71 3.35 14.97 10.17
C ALA A 71 3.92 16.30 9.66
N ASP A 72 5.06 16.29 8.97
CA ASP A 72 5.71 17.48 8.43
C ASP A 72 5.09 17.97 7.11
N TYR A 73 4.25 17.14 6.46
CA TYR A 73 3.55 17.53 5.23
C TYR A 73 2.34 18.41 5.57
N PRO A 74 2.09 19.48 4.78
CA PRO A 74 0.89 20.30 4.97
C PRO A 74 -0.40 19.53 4.65
N ASP A 75 -1.51 19.98 5.25
CA ASP A 75 -2.84 19.49 4.91
C ASP A 75 -3.14 19.78 3.43
N ASP A 76 -3.81 18.85 2.76
CA ASP A 76 -4.23 18.98 1.35
C ASP A 76 -3.11 19.35 0.36
N ALA A 77 -1.85 18.97 0.69
CA ALA A 77 -0.70 19.25 -0.16
C ALA A 77 -0.72 18.49 -1.48
N PHE A 78 -1.41 17.33 -1.51
CA PHE A 78 -1.53 16.45 -2.65
C PHE A 78 -2.99 16.14 -2.97
N ASP A 79 -3.24 15.65 -4.18
CA ASP A 79 -4.57 15.22 -4.62
C ASP A 79 -4.83 13.75 -4.27
N TYR A 80 -3.75 12.95 -4.24
CA TYR A 80 -3.74 11.55 -3.81
C TYR A 80 -2.51 11.26 -2.96
N ALA A 81 -2.69 10.42 -1.94
CA ALA A 81 -1.61 9.72 -1.26
C ALA A 81 -1.63 8.24 -1.61
N ILE A 82 -0.47 7.59 -1.69
CA ILE A 82 -0.36 6.16 -2.00
C ILE A 82 0.47 5.51 -0.90
N LEU A 83 0.01 4.37 -0.40
CA LEU A 83 0.71 3.49 0.52
C LEU A 83 0.62 2.06 -0.01
N SER A 84 1.57 1.68 -0.86
CA SER A 84 1.53 0.38 -1.53
C SER A 84 2.44 -0.62 -0.85
N GLN A 85 1.86 -1.72 -0.31
CA GLN A 85 2.57 -2.81 0.37
C GLN A 85 3.46 -2.35 1.54
N THR A 86 3.11 -1.23 2.17
CA THR A 86 3.87 -0.60 3.27
C THR A 86 3.09 -0.59 4.58
N LEU A 87 1.74 -0.64 4.53
CA LEU A 87 0.89 -0.54 5.72
C LEU A 87 1.30 -1.52 6.84
N GLN A 88 1.60 -2.76 6.49
CA GLN A 88 1.94 -3.84 7.43
C GLN A 88 3.32 -3.70 8.07
N THR A 89 4.14 -2.78 7.59
CA THR A 89 5.50 -2.51 8.12
C THR A 89 5.54 -1.25 9.00
N THR A 90 4.45 -0.47 9.07
CA THR A 90 4.37 0.73 9.89
C THR A 90 4.06 0.37 11.35
N GLU A 91 4.56 1.18 12.30
CA GLU A 91 4.33 0.97 13.75
C GLU A 91 2.86 1.21 14.15
N ARG A 92 2.26 2.24 13.56
CA ARG A 92 0.87 2.67 13.82
C ARG A 92 0.10 2.86 12.51
N PRO A 93 -0.33 1.73 11.88
CA PRO A 93 -1.08 1.76 10.61
C PRO A 93 -2.30 2.68 10.65
N ASP A 94 -2.96 2.71 11.80
CA ASP A 94 -4.11 3.55 12.07
C ASP A 94 -3.80 5.05 11.94
N ARG A 95 -2.70 5.51 12.49
CA ARG A 95 -2.26 6.90 12.39
C ARG A 95 -1.74 7.24 11.00
N VAL A 96 -1.02 6.31 10.40
CA VAL A 96 -0.53 6.51 9.01
C VAL A 96 -1.70 6.72 8.06
N VAL A 97 -2.78 5.93 8.17
CA VAL A 97 -3.99 6.12 7.34
C VAL A 97 -4.64 7.49 7.60
N ASP A 98 -4.70 7.95 8.85
CA ASP A 98 -5.22 9.28 9.19
C ASP A 98 -4.35 10.38 8.54
N GLU A 99 -3.01 10.27 8.61
CA GLU A 99 -2.08 11.22 8.00
C GLU A 99 -2.18 11.23 6.46
N LEU A 100 -2.29 10.08 5.81
CA LEU A 100 -2.50 10.03 4.37
C LEU A 100 -3.74 10.83 3.96
N LEU A 101 -4.84 10.69 4.71
CA LEU A 101 -6.09 11.42 4.44
C LEU A 101 -6.07 12.87 4.94
N ARG A 102 -5.13 13.27 5.79
CA ARG A 102 -4.87 14.67 6.11
C ARG A 102 -4.11 15.35 4.96
N ILE A 103 -3.10 14.69 4.43
CA ILE A 103 -2.21 15.19 3.37
C ILE A 103 -2.92 15.26 2.03
N ALA A 104 -3.85 14.32 1.76
CA ALA A 104 -4.60 14.25 0.52
C ALA A 104 -6.06 13.84 0.76
N PRO A 105 -7.05 14.35 -0.01
CA PRO A 105 -8.46 13.99 0.14
C PRO A 105 -8.75 12.52 -0.20
N ARG A 106 -7.85 11.85 -0.91
CA ARG A 106 -7.96 10.45 -1.32
C ARG A 106 -6.65 9.72 -1.11
N ALA A 107 -6.73 8.45 -0.72
CA ALA A 107 -5.55 7.61 -0.61
C ALA A 107 -5.77 6.21 -1.20
N PHE A 108 -4.73 5.70 -1.87
CA PHE A 108 -4.63 4.29 -2.20
C PHE A 108 -3.85 3.57 -1.10
N VAL A 109 -4.42 2.50 -0.58
CA VAL A 109 -3.75 1.65 0.40
C VAL A 109 -3.79 0.22 -0.11
N SER A 110 -2.63 -0.40 -0.29
CA SER A 110 -2.54 -1.82 -0.64
C SER A 110 -1.73 -2.61 0.36
N PHE A 111 -2.13 -3.85 0.59
CA PHE A 111 -1.48 -4.76 1.54
C PHE A 111 -1.72 -6.23 1.17
N PRO A 112 -0.84 -7.15 1.63
CA PRO A 112 -1.05 -8.58 1.53
C PRO A 112 -2.13 -9.02 2.50
N ASN A 113 -3.05 -9.89 2.06
CA ASN A 113 -4.12 -10.42 2.90
C ASN A 113 -3.66 -11.67 3.66
N PHE A 114 -3.30 -11.50 4.92
CA PHE A 114 -2.87 -12.61 5.78
C PHE A 114 -3.98 -13.63 6.09
N ALA A 115 -5.25 -13.31 5.79
CA ALA A 115 -6.37 -14.25 5.93
C ALA A 115 -6.59 -15.14 4.70
N HIS A 116 -5.69 -15.12 3.71
CA HIS A 116 -5.76 -16.01 2.53
C HIS A 116 -5.84 -17.49 2.95
N TRP A 117 -6.67 -18.28 2.27
CA TRP A 117 -6.99 -19.65 2.66
C TRP A 117 -5.76 -20.57 2.86
N ARG A 118 -4.70 -20.39 2.07
CA ARG A 118 -3.47 -21.17 2.21
C ARG A 118 -2.76 -20.90 3.54
N VAL A 119 -2.76 -19.64 4.00
CA VAL A 119 -2.19 -19.25 5.29
C VAL A 119 -3.01 -19.87 6.42
N ARG A 120 -4.35 -19.79 6.34
CA ARG A 120 -5.26 -20.37 7.33
C ARG A 120 -5.08 -21.89 7.44
N LEU A 121 -5.04 -22.59 6.31
CA LEU A 121 -4.88 -24.05 6.31
C LEU A 121 -3.50 -24.50 6.80
N ALA A 122 -2.44 -23.79 6.44
CA ALA A 122 -1.10 -24.09 6.92
C ALA A 122 -0.98 -23.92 8.44
N LEU A 123 -1.56 -22.83 9.00
CA LEU A 123 -1.63 -22.62 10.44
C LEU A 123 -2.46 -23.70 11.13
N LEU A 124 -3.63 -24.04 10.57
CA LEU A 124 -4.54 -25.04 11.15
C LEU A 124 -3.88 -26.44 11.23
N TRP A 125 -3.19 -26.88 10.16
CA TRP A 125 -2.62 -28.23 10.12
C TRP A 125 -1.22 -28.34 10.71
N ASN A 126 -0.39 -27.31 10.57
CA ASN A 126 1.00 -27.40 10.98
C ASN A 126 1.30 -26.64 12.28
N GLY A 127 0.39 -25.76 12.73
CA GLY A 127 0.62 -24.89 13.89
C GLY A 127 1.85 -23.97 13.75
N ARG A 128 2.28 -23.67 12.52
CA ARG A 128 3.47 -22.88 12.22
C ARG A 128 3.16 -21.83 11.17
N MET A 129 3.82 -20.65 11.29
CA MET A 129 3.75 -19.63 10.24
C MET A 129 4.30 -20.20 8.93
N PRO A 130 3.50 -20.21 7.87
CA PRO A 130 3.94 -20.75 6.60
C PRO A 130 4.89 -19.80 5.89
N VAL A 131 5.90 -20.36 5.22
CA VAL A 131 6.62 -19.66 4.16
C VAL A 131 5.92 -19.97 2.85
N THR A 132 5.38 -18.96 2.19
CA THR A 132 4.58 -19.05 0.98
C THR A 132 4.97 -17.96 0.00
N ARG A 133 4.38 -17.97 -1.21
CA ARG A 133 4.56 -16.83 -2.14
C ARG A 133 4.11 -15.48 -1.53
N LEU A 134 3.08 -15.50 -0.67
CA LEU A 134 2.57 -14.31 0.02
C LEU A 134 3.44 -13.91 1.20
N LEU A 135 4.07 -14.87 1.85
CA LEU A 135 4.96 -14.74 3.00
C LEU A 135 6.30 -15.41 2.63
N PRO A 136 7.14 -14.75 1.82
CA PRO A 136 8.29 -15.42 1.21
C PRO A 136 9.47 -15.63 2.16
N VAL A 137 9.45 -15.05 3.36
CA VAL A 137 10.53 -15.12 4.34
C VAL A 137 10.07 -15.75 5.64
N ALA A 138 10.99 -16.22 6.45
CA ALA A 138 10.69 -16.78 7.76
C ALA A 138 10.11 -15.71 8.70
N TRP A 139 9.35 -16.14 9.70
CA TRP A 139 8.66 -15.23 10.63
C TRP A 139 9.59 -14.27 11.39
N TYR A 140 10.85 -14.61 11.57
CA TYR A 140 11.87 -13.79 12.24
C TYR A 140 12.69 -12.91 11.28
N GLU A 141 12.52 -13.05 9.97
CA GLU A 141 13.20 -12.27 8.92
C GLU A 141 12.28 -11.26 8.24
N THR A 142 10.97 -11.36 8.51
CA THR A 142 9.97 -10.52 7.87
C THR A 142 10.04 -9.08 8.40
N PRO A 143 9.95 -8.07 7.52
CA PRO A 143 9.77 -6.68 7.92
C PRO A 143 8.34 -6.38 8.39
N ASN A 144 7.38 -7.33 8.20
CA ASN A 144 5.99 -7.12 8.55
C ASN A 144 5.79 -7.16 10.06
N ILE A 145 5.35 -6.06 10.63
CA ILE A 145 5.01 -5.93 12.05
C ILE A 145 3.56 -6.38 12.28
N HIS A 146 2.67 -6.11 11.30
CA HIS A 146 1.25 -6.40 11.39
C HIS A 146 0.79 -7.41 10.33
N HIS A 147 -0.10 -8.30 10.75
CA HIS A 147 -0.71 -9.31 9.86
C HIS A 147 -2.10 -8.84 9.43
N VAL A 148 -2.14 -7.86 8.54
CA VAL A 148 -3.37 -7.21 8.09
C VAL A 148 -4.23 -8.16 7.28
N THR A 149 -5.54 -8.19 7.57
CA THR A 149 -6.54 -8.87 6.73
C THR A 149 -7.48 -7.86 6.08
N VAL A 150 -8.18 -8.29 5.02
CA VAL A 150 -9.21 -7.45 4.37
C VAL A 150 -10.29 -7.04 5.37
N SER A 151 -10.66 -7.94 6.30
CA SER A 151 -11.68 -7.64 7.32
C SER A 151 -11.19 -6.62 8.34
N ASP A 152 -9.99 -6.82 8.90
CA ASP A 152 -9.42 -5.89 9.88
C ASP A 152 -9.26 -4.48 9.32
N PHE A 153 -8.81 -4.36 8.06
CA PHE A 153 -8.68 -3.05 7.42
C PHE A 153 -10.06 -2.39 7.20
N ARG A 154 -11.09 -3.15 6.82
CA ARG A 154 -12.46 -2.63 6.70
C ARG A 154 -12.99 -2.15 8.04
N ASP A 155 -12.77 -2.89 9.11
CA ASP A 155 -13.20 -2.52 10.46
C ASP A 155 -12.47 -1.24 10.91
N LEU A 156 -11.17 -1.11 10.63
CA LEU A 156 -10.38 0.09 10.92
C LEU A 156 -10.96 1.33 10.24
N ILE A 157 -11.16 1.29 8.91
CA ILE A 157 -11.64 2.45 8.15
C ILE A 157 -13.09 2.78 8.49
N HIS A 158 -13.94 1.77 8.76
CA HIS A 158 -15.32 1.98 9.22
C HIS A 158 -15.35 2.69 10.58
N ALA A 159 -14.55 2.24 11.55
CA ALA A 159 -14.46 2.86 12.88
C ALA A 159 -13.99 4.32 12.84
N ARG A 160 -13.29 4.72 11.77
CA ARG A 160 -12.82 6.10 11.54
C ARG A 160 -13.75 6.94 10.65
N GLY A 161 -14.88 6.39 10.21
CA GLY A 161 -15.79 7.10 9.30
C GLY A 161 -15.15 7.37 7.92
N ILE A 162 -14.13 6.62 7.54
CA ILE A 162 -13.45 6.74 6.25
C ILE A 162 -14.31 6.09 5.17
N ARG A 163 -14.54 6.81 4.07
CA ARG A 163 -15.33 6.33 2.96
C ARG A 163 -14.49 5.51 1.99
N VAL A 164 -14.98 4.34 1.58
CA VAL A 164 -14.38 3.53 0.52
C VAL A 164 -14.97 3.94 -0.82
N GLU A 165 -14.15 4.45 -1.74
CA GLU A 165 -14.58 4.79 -3.10
C GLU A 165 -14.51 3.57 -4.03
N ARG A 166 -13.45 2.77 -3.90
CA ARG A 166 -13.25 1.58 -4.72
C ARG A 166 -12.34 0.57 -4.04
N VAL A 167 -12.54 -0.71 -4.37
CA VAL A 167 -11.69 -1.81 -3.90
C VAL A 167 -11.36 -2.73 -5.06
N TRP A 168 -10.13 -3.22 -5.10
CA TRP A 168 -9.68 -4.29 -5.99
C TRP A 168 -9.08 -5.40 -5.15
N HIS A 169 -9.45 -6.61 -5.47
CA HIS A 169 -8.93 -7.82 -4.86
C HIS A 169 -8.24 -8.66 -5.90
N LEU A 170 -7.01 -9.08 -5.62
CA LEU A 170 -6.18 -9.87 -6.54
C LEU A 170 -5.84 -11.22 -5.93
N SER A 171 -5.93 -12.26 -6.76
CA SER A 171 -5.36 -13.59 -6.50
C SER A 171 -4.31 -13.88 -7.59
N GLY A 172 -3.03 -13.72 -7.24
CA GLY A 172 -1.98 -13.52 -8.24
C GLY A 172 -2.28 -12.23 -9.03
N ASP A 173 -2.26 -12.35 -10.36
CA ASP A 173 -2.53 -11.22 -11.27
C ASP A 173 -4.02 -11.10 -11.66
N LYS A 174 -4.89 -11.97 -11.11
CA LYS A 174 -6.30 -12.03 -11.51
C LYS A 174 -7.20 -11.37 -10.47
N PRO A 175 -8.20 -10.59 -10.92
CA PRO A 175 -9.21 -10.06 -10.03
C PRO A 175 -10.00 -11.18 -9.35
N THR A 176 -10.37 -10.98 -8.09
CA THR A 176 -11.29 -11.86 -7.36
C THR A 176 -12.49 -11.07 -6.85
N SER A 177 -13.62 -11.75 -6.61
CA SER A 177 -14.84 -11.09 -6.16
C SER A 177 -14.74 -10.61 -4.71
N ASP A 178 -15.48 -9.55 -4.39
CA ASP A 178 -15.54 -8.98 -3.05
C ASP A 178 -16.03 -10.01 -2.00
N ALA A 179 -17.05 -10.80 -2.35
CA ALA A 179 -17.59 -11.86 -1.49
C ALA A 179 -16.56 -12.94 -1.12
N ALA A 180 -15.57 -13.19 -1.97
CA ALA A 180 -14.51 -14.16 -1.72
C ALA A 180 -13.20 -13.53 -1.25
N ALA A 181 -13.14 -12.21 -1.10
CA ALA A 181 -11.92 -11.46 -0.87
C ALA A 181 -11.16 -11.92 0.37
N SER A 182 -11.83 -12.04 1.52
CA SER A 182 -11.20 -12.47 2.77
C SER A 182 -10.55 -13.86 2.67
N TRP A 183 -11.08 -14.73 1.78
CA TRP A 183 -10.60 -16.09 1.62
C TRP A 183 -9.63 -16.27 0.46
N ARG A 184 -9.88 -15.61 -0.69
CA ARG A 184 -9.17 -15.86 -1.95
C ARG A 184 -8.21 -14.76 -2.37
N ALA A 185 -8.39 -13.53 -1.90
CA ALA A 185 -7.47 -12.46 -2.26
C ALA A 185 -6.11 -12.67 -1.61
N GLU A 186 -5.05 -12.59 -2.39
CA GLU A 186 -3.67 -12.50 -1.92
C GLU A 186 -3.32 -11.05 -1.57
N HIS A 187 -3.84 -10.09 -2.37
CA HIS A 187 -3.63 -8.66 -2.17
C HIS A 187 -4.96 -7.91 -2.27
N ALA A 188 -5.08 -6.85 -1.49
CA ALA A 188 -6.18 -5.90 -1.57
C ALA A 188 -5.64 -4.50 -1.83
N ILE A 189 -6.34 -3.72 -2.66
CA ILE A 189 -6.08 -2.32 -2.94
C ILE A 189 -7.37 -1.57 -2.65
N PHE A 190 -7.32 -0.59 -1.76
CA PHE A 190 -8.43 0.27 -1.41
C PHE A 190 -8.15 1.68 -1.89
N LEU A 191 -9.11 2.28 -2.58
CA LEU A 191 -9.20 3.73 -2.75
C LEU A 191 -10.16 4.24 -1.70
N ILE A 192 -9.61 4.99 -0.76
CA ILE A 192 -10.33 5.57 0.37
C ILE A 192 -10.34 7.09 0.29
N ALA A 193 -11.33 7.72 0.91
CA ALA A 193 -11.47 9.16 0.98
C ALA A 193 -11.95 9.60 2.37
N ARG A 194 -11.72 10.87 2.71
CA ARG A 194 -12.34 11.47 3.90
C ARG A 194 -13.85 11.28 3.85
N GLY A 195 -14.44 10.96 5.01
CA GLY A 195 -15.88 10.87 5.20
C GLY A 195 -16.57 12.24 5.16
#